data_ef5d80db113b11f5c09d716531bab827
#
_entry.id   ef5d80db113b11f5c09d716531bab827
#
_cell.length_a   1.000
_cell.length_b   1.000
_cell.length_c   1.000
_cell.angle_alpha   90.00
_cell.angle_beta   90.00
_cell.angle_gamma   90.00
#
_symmetry.space_group_name_H-M   'P 1'
#
loop_
_entity.id
_entity.type
_entity.pdbx_description
1 polymer ?
#
loop_
_entity_poly.entity_id
_entity_poly.type
_entity_poly.pdbx_seq_one_letter_code
_entity_poly.pdbx_strand_id
1 'polypeptide(L)'
;MNIVQASQSRYSTKAFDASRKLSEQQVADLKELVRMSASSVNSQPWHFILASSDEGKTRIAKATQGGFSFNERKILDASHVMVFCAKTSIDDAYLLSLLDNEDKDGRFANEEAKTSMHGARSYFVNLHRENLNDAEHWMQKQVYLNVGTLLLGAAAMGIDAVPIEGFDAQVLNEEFGLTEKGFNSVVIVPLGFHSEDDFNAKLPKSRWPAEAVFTEL
;
A
#
# COMPACT_ATOMS: atom_id res chain seq x y z
N MET A 1 11.76 9.99 -16.66
CA MET A 1 11.79 10.90 -15.47
C MET A 1 12.67 10.26 -14.42
N ASN A 2 13.58 10.99 -13.78
CA ASN A 2 14.33 10.41 -12.66
C ASN A 2 13.46 10.39 -11.38
N ILE A 3 13.88 9.61 -10.37
CA ILE A 3 13.07 9.37 -9.19
C ILE A 3 12.81 10.64 -8.35
N VAL A 4 13.75 11.58 -8.33
CA VAL A 4 13.58 12.86 -7.63
C VAL A 4 12.56 13.73 -8.36
N GLN A 5 12.60 13.79 -9.67
CA GLN A 5 11.60 14.50 -10.48
C GLN A 5 10.21 13.89 -10.30
N ALA A 6 10.09 12.55 -10.26
CA ALA A 6 8.83 11.87 -9.96
C ALA A 6 8.29 12.25 -8.57
N SER A 7 9.16 12.31 -7.56
CA SER A 7 8.80 12.78 -6.23
C SER A 7 8.33 14.24 -6.21
N GLN A 8 8.96 15.11 -6.98
CA GLN A 8 8.62 16.53 -7.06
C GLN A 8 7.32 16.77 -7.83
N SER A 9 7.09 16.05 -8.93
CA SER A 9 5.93 16.26 -9.80
C SER A 9 4.65 15.60 -9.26
N ARG A 10 4.75 14.41 -8.61
CA ARG A 10 3.56 13.72 -8.11
C ARG A 10 2.77 14.56 -7.11
N TYR A 11 1.46 14.49 -7.19
CA TYR A 11 0.52 15.12 -6.25
C TYR A 11 -0.65 14.15 -5.97
N SER A 12 -1.56 14.52 -5.07
CA SER A 12 -2.75 13.74 -4.79
C SER A 12 -3.88 14.16 -5.71
N THR A 13 -4.17 13.33 -6.70
CA THR A 13 -5.19 13.55 -7.74
C THR A 13 -6.58 13.66 -7.12
N LYS A 14 -7.37 14.65 -7.54
CA LYS A 14 -8.71 14.91 -7.00
C LYS A 14 -9.82 14.56 -7.98
N ALA A 15 -9.52 14.53 -9.29
CA ALA A 15 -10.43 14.12 -10.32
C ALA A 15 -9.70 13.28 -11.37
N PHE A 16 -10.21 12.07 -11.66
CA PHE A 16 -9.68 11.17 -12.67
C PHE A 16 -10.47 11.26 -13.96
N ASP A 17 -9.78 11.03 -15.08
CA ASP A 17 -10.39 10.83 -16.39
C ASP A 17 -10.86 9.38 -16.54
N ALA A 18 -12.17 9.16 -16.41
CA ALA A 18 -12.76 7.83 -16.45
C ALA A 18 -12.60 7.13 -17.82
N SER A 19 -12.33 7.89 -18.90
CA SER A 19 -12.13 7.34 -20.23
C SER A 19 -10.73 6.75 -20.44
N ARG A 20 -9.73 7.16 -19.66
CA ARG A 20 -8.35 6.71 -19.78
C ARG A 20 -8.07 5.55 -18.83
N LYS A 21 -7.55 4.47 -19.38
CA LYS A 21 -7.25 3.24 -18.63
C LYS A 21 -5.75 2.95 -18.64
N LEU A 22 -5.26 2.34 -17.55
CA LEU A 22 -3.92 1.79 -17.51
C LEU A 22 -3.80 0.62 -18.49
N SER A 23 -2.62 0.47 -19.10
CA SER A 23 -2.31 -0.71 -19.89
C SER A 23 -2.08 -1.93 -19.01
N GLU A 24 -2.21 -3.13 -19.57
CA GLU A 24 -1.93 -4.39 -18.86
C GLU A 24 -0.49 -4.41 -18.30
N GLN A 25 0.47 -3.88 -19.07
CA GLN A 25 1.86 -3.80 -18.62
C GLN A 25 2.01 -2.86 -17.41
N GLN A 26 1.38 -1.68 -17.43
CA GLN A 26 1.40 -0.76 -16.30
C GLN A 26 0.80 -1.41 -15.03
N VAL A 27 -0.28 -2.17 -15.20
CA VAL A 27 -0.90 -2.90 -14.07
C VAL A 27 0.02 -4.00 -13.55
N ALA A 28 0.69 -4.74 -14.43
CA ALA A 28 1.66 -5.77 -14.06
C ALA A 28 2.84 -5.15 -13.28
N ASP A 29 3.38 -4.04 -13.79
CA ASP A 29 4.49 -3.32 -13.15
C ASP A 29 4.10 -2.78 -11.76
N LEU A 30 2.89 -2.22 -11.60
CA LEU A 30 2.38 -1.75 -10.31
C LEU A 30 2.23 -2.91 -9.30
N LYS A 31 1.74 -4.07 -9.74
CA LYS A 31 1.62 -5.27 -8.89
C LYS A 31 3.00 -5.76 -8.44
N GLU A 32 3.96 -5.81 -9.35
CA GLU A 32 5.32 -6.21 -9.03
C GLU A 32 5.99 -5.22 -8.08
N LEU A 33 5.79 -3.93 -8.29
CA LEU A 33 6.33 -2.87 -7.46
C LEU A 33 5.89 -3.01 -6.00
N VAL A 34 4.59 -3.23 -5.74
CA VAL A 34 4.09 -3.39 -4.37
C VAL A 34 4.51 -4.74 -3.77
N ARG A 35 4.58 -5.79 -4.58
CA ARG A 35 5.05 -7.11 -4.15
C ARG A 35 6.50 -7.08 -3.68
N MET A 36 7.34 -6.26 -4.32
CA MET A 36 8.78 -6.12 -4.03
C MET A 36 9.10 -5.07 -2.96
N SER A 37 8.11 -4.49 -2.31
CA SER A 37 8.35 -3.51 -1.24
C SER A 37 9.11 -4.13 -0.07
N ALA A 38 9.97 -3.34 0.56
CA ALA A 38 10.65 -3.74 1.78
C ALA A 38 9.70 -3.79 2.97
N SER A 39 10.01 -4.64 3.95
CA SER A 39 9.35 -4.67 5.25
C SER A 39 10.34 -5.09 6.34
N SER A 40 10.08 -4.68 7.58
CA SER A 40 10.87 -5.09 8.73
C SER A 40 10.94 -6.61 8.82
N VAL A 41 12.15 -7.15 8.97
CA VAL A 41 12.48 -8.60 9.01
C VAL A 41 11.86 -9.42 7.87
N ASN A 42 11.61 -8.76 6.73
CA ASN A 42 10.92 -9.34 5.58
C ASN A 42 9.55 -9.98 5.95
N SER A 43 8.84 -9.32 6.85
CA SER A 43 7.59 -9.86 7.43
C SER A 43 6.40 -9.84 6.48
N GLN A 44 6.40 -8.97 5.47
CA GLN A 44 5.41 -8.90 4.39
C GLN A 44 3.94 -9.00 4.88
N PRO A 45 3.51 -8.23 5.88
CA PRO A 45 2.22 -8.41 6.55
C PRO A 45 1.08 -7.73 5.79
N TRP A 46 0.97 -7.95 4.48
CA TRP A 46 0.04 -7.25 3.60
C TRP A 46 -0.75 -8.18 2.69
N HIS A 47 -1.87 -7.66 2.24
CA HIS A 47 -2.69 -8.18 1.17
C HIS A 47 -3.22 -7.03 0.33
N PHE A 48 -3.42 -7.24 -0.96
CA PHE A 48 -3.90 -6.22 -1.87
C PHE A 48 -5.16 -6.68 -2.57
N ILE A 49 -6.18 -5.80 -2.64
CA ILE A 49 -7.33 -5.97 -3.50
C ILE A 49 -7.17 -4.99 -4.67
N LEU A 50 -7.21 -5.46 -5.89
CA LEU A 50 -7.14 -4.63 -7.08
C LEU A 50 -8.45 -4.74 -7.86
N ALA A 51 -9.13 -3.61 -8.07
CA ALA A 51 -10.36 -3.50 -8.82
C ALA A 51 -10.16 -2.61 -10.05
N SER A 52 -10.65 -3.08 -11.21
CA SER A 52 -10.68 -2.32 -12.48
C SER A 52 -12.07 -2.24 -13.09
N SER A 53 -12.94 -3.20 -12.77
CA SER A 53 -14.33 -3.19 -13.23
C SER A 53 -15.17 -2.18 -12.45
N ASP A 54 -16.23 -1.68 -13.07
CA ASP A 54 -17.16 -0.76 -12.41
C ASP A 54 -17.83 -1.41 -11.19
N GLU A 55 -18.15 -2.73 -11.29
CA GLU A 55 -18.66 -3.50 -10.15
C GLU A 55 -17.66 -3.51 -8.99
N GLY A 56 -16.39 -3.88 -9.26
CA GLY A 56 -15.36 -3.94 -8.22
C GLY A 56 -15.10 -2.58 -7.57
N LYS A 57 -15.06 -1.50 -8.36
CA LYS A 57 -14.91 -0.14 -7.85
C LYS A 57 -16.11 0.30 -7.02
N THR A 58 -17.33 -0.04 -7.45
CA THR A 58 -18.56 0.25 -6.70
C THR A 58 -18.57 -0.45 -5.35
N ARG A 59 -18.10 -1.68 -5.26
CA ARG A 59 -17.96 -2.41 -3.99
C ARG A 59 -17.01 -1.68 -3.03
N ILE A 60 -15.86 -1.20 -3.52
CA ILE A 60 -14.92 -0.41 -2.71
C ILE A 60 -15.56 0.93 -2.29
N ALA A 61 -16.28 1.59 -3.20
CA ALA A 61 -16.91 2.88 -2.96
C ALA A 61 -18.01 2.85 -1.89
N LYS A 62 -18.58 1.68 -1.55
CA LYS A 62 -19.51 1.55 -0.40
C LYS A 62 -18.91 2.09 0.89
N ALA A 63 -17.60 1.96 1.07
CA ALA A 63 -16.90 2.45 2.25
C ALA A 63 -16.69 3.97 2.26
N THR A 64 -17.09 4.68 1.20
CA THR A 64 -16.95 6.14 1.14
C THR A 64 -18.29 6.87 1.32
N GLN A 65 -19.30 6.22 1.86
CA GLN A 65 -20.59 6.85 2.10
C GLN A 65 -20.58 7.79 3.32
N GLY A 66 -21.61 8.60 3.46
CA GLY A 66 -21.74 9.53 4.60
C GLY A 66 -20.63 10.57 4.65
N GLY A 67 -19.88 10.61 5.73
CA GLY A 67 -18.81 11.60 5.97
C GLY A 67 -17.64 11.54 4.98
N PHE A 68 -17.50 10.46 4.20
CA PHE A 68 -16.41 10.24 3.26
C PHE A 68 -16.82 10.35 1.79
N SER A 69 -18.04 10.79 1.49
CA SER A 69 -18.61 10.83 0.13
C SER A 69 -17.78 11.65 -0.87
N PHE A 70 -17.00 12.61 -0.40
CA PHE A 70 -16.06 13.38 -1.24
C PHE A 70 -14.92 12.53 -1.85
N ASN A 71 -14.76 11.27 -1.43
CA ASN A 71 -13.80 10.34 -2.00
C ASN A 71 -14.41 9.37 -3.03
N GLU A 72 -15.74 9.24 -3.08
CA GLU A 72 -16.44 8.28 -3.93
C GLU A 72 -16.05 8.41 -5.41
N ARG A 73 -16.13 9.63 -5.96
CA ARG A 73 -15.81 9.85 -7.38
C ARG A 73 -14.36 9.53 -7.73
N LYS A 74 -13.41 9.74 -6.80
CA LYS A 74 -12.01 9.36 -7.02
C LYS A 74 -11.84 7.84 -7.21
N ILE A 75 -12.68 7.04 -6.55
CA ILE A 75 -12.69 5.58 -6.67
C ILE A 75 -13.38 5.17 -7.99
N LEU A 76 -14.57 5.71 -8.25
CA LEU A 76 -15.38 5.31 -9.40
C LEU A 76 -14.76 5.71 -10.74
N ASP A 77 -14.15 6.89 -10.82
CA ASP A 77 -13.58 7.43 -12.06
C ASP A 77 -12.14 6.96 -12.33
N ALA A 78 -11.45 6.43 -11.34
CA ALA A 78 -10.10 5.89 -11.53
C ALA A 78 -10.09 4.71 -12.53
N SER A 79 -8.96 4.50 -13.18
CA SER A 79 -8.72 3.32 -14.01
C SER A 79 -8.73 2.05 -13.17
N HIS A 80 -7.95 2.06 -12.09
CA HIS A 80 -7.83 0.96 -11.13
C HIS A 80 -7.87 1.51 -9.71
N VAL A 81 -8.27 0.67 -8.77
CA VAL A 81 -8.25 0.99 -7.35
C VAL A 81 -7.56 -0.14 -6.61
N MET A 82 -6.52 0.17 -5.85
CA MET A 82 -5.84 -0.78 -4.99
C MET A 82 -6.17 -0.50 -3.53
N VAL A 83 -6.69 -1.52 -2.84
CA VAL A 83 -6.89 -1.48 -1.38
C VAL A 83 -5.71 -2.18 -0.74
N PHE A 84 -5.06 -1.50 0.17
CA PHE A 84 -3.96 -2.01 0.98
C PHE A 84 -4.52 -2.52 2.30
N CYS A 85 -4.24 -3.78 2.62
CA CYS A 85 -4.66 -4.43 3.83
C CYS A 85 -3.44 -4.88 4.64
N ALA A 86 -3.51 -4.71 5.97
CA ALA A 86 -2.53 -5.26 6.90
C ALA A 86 -3.07 -6.52 7.56
N LYS A 87 -2.19 -7.47 7.89
CA LYS A 87 -2.57 -8.60 8.76
C LYS A 87 -3.01 -8.08 10.12
N THR A 88 -3.95 -8.77 10.74
CA THR A 88 -4.37 -8.51 12.13
C THR A 88 -3.44 -9.15 13.15
N SER A 89 -2.72 -10.21 12.73
CA SER A 89 -1.73 -10.90 13.56
C SER A 89 -0.69 -11.62 12.71
N ILE A 90 0.48 -11.88 13.28
CA ILE A 90 1.51 -12.76 12.74
C ILE A 90 1.75 -13.85 13.77
N ASP A 91 1.46 -15.10 13.43
CA ASP A 91 1.70 -16.28 14.23
C ASP A 91 2.97 -17.03 13.77
N ASP A 92 3.35 -18.06 14.51
CA ASP A 92 4.55 -18.86 14.21
C ASP A 92 4.38 -19.67 12.92
N ALA A 93 3.15 -20.08 12.57
CA ALA A 93 2.87 -20.77 11.31
C ALA A 93 3.14 -19.85 10.11
N TYR A 94 2.75 -18.57 10.22
CA TYR A 94 3.07 -17.58 9.21
C TYR A 94 4.59 -17.34 9.08
N LEU A 95 5.32 -17.27 10.21
CA LEU A 95 6.77 -17.09 10.19
C LEU A 95 7.48 -18.29 9.54
N LEU A 96 7.00 -19.50 9.78
CA LEU A 96 7.51 -20.70 9.12
C LEU A 96 7.21 -20.69 7.62
N SER A 97 6.04 -20.24 7.20
CA SER A 97 5.70 -20.14 5.77
C SER A 97 6.59 -19.13 5.02
N LEU A 98 6.95 -18.02 5.67
CA LEU A 98 7.92 -17.07 5.12
C LEU A 98 9.31 -17.71 4.98
N LEU A 99 9.74 -18.44 6.01
CA LEU A 99 11.04 -19.14 6.01
C LEU A 99 11.12 -20.16 4.86
N ASP A 100 10.05 -20.94 4.69
CA ASP A 100 9.97 -21.95 3.62
C ASP A 100 9.98 -21.30 2.22
N ASN A 101 9.35 -20.16 2.07
CA ASN A 101 9.39 -19.43 0.80
C ASN A 101 10.78 -18.88 0.51
N GLU A 102 11.44 -18.28 1.49
CA GLU A 102 12.82 -17.78 1.36
C GLU A 102 13.82 -18.91 1.05
N ASP A 103 13.60 -20.10 1.60
CA ASP A 103 14.42 -21.28 1.32
C ASP A 103 14.25 -21.77 -0.13
N LYS A 104 13.00 -21.82 -0.61
CA LYS A 104 12.70 -22.14 -2.01
C LYS A 104 13.30 -21.12 -2.99
N ASP A 105 13.38 -19.86 -2.60
CA ASP A 105 14.01 -18.80 -3.37
C ASP A 105 15.56 -18.86 -3.32
N GLY A 106 16.12 -19.81 -2.57
CA GLY A 106 17.57 -20.01 -2.47
C GLY A 106 18.28 -18.93 -1.63
N ARG A 107 17.55 -18.30 -0.69
CA ARG A 107 18.09 -17.16 0.08
C ARG A 107 19.14 -17.56 1.11
N PHE A 108 19.20 -18.82 1.54
CA PHE A 108 20.08 -19.28 2.61
C PHE A 108 21.30 -20.03 2.07
N ALA A 109 22.49 -19.67 2.54
CA ALA A 109 23.73 -20.35 2.17
C ALA A 109 23.83 -21.76 2.78
N ASN A 110 23.18 -21.98 3.94
CA ASN A 110 23.16 -23.23 4.68
C ASN A 110 22.09 -23.23 5.77
N GLU A 111 21.90 -24.36 6.45
CA GLU A 111 20.89 -24.51 7.52
C GLU A 111 21.15 -23.61 8.75
N GLU A 112 22.41 -23.29 9.05
CA GLU A 112 22.73 -22.36 10.14
C GLU A 112 22.25 -20.95 9.84
N ALA A 113 22.46 -20.46 8.61
CA ALA A 113 21.96 -19.17 8.15
C ALA A 113 20.42 -19.11 8.17
N LYS A 114 19.75 -20.19 7.76
CA LYS A 114 18.30 -20.34 7.80
C LYS A 114 17.77 -20.25 9.24
N THR A 115 18.35 -21.03 10.15
CA THR A 115 17.97 -21.04 11.57
C THR A 115 18.20 -19.68 12.24
N SER A 116 19.35 -19.06 11.97
CA SER A 116 19.68 -17.72 12.50
C SER A 116 18.68 -16.66 12.04
N MET A 117 18.33 -16.66 10.75
CA MET A 117 17.33 -15.71 10.19
C MET A 117 15.96 -15.91 10.82
N HIS A 118 15.52 -17.16 10.97
CA HIS A 118 14.24 -17.47 11.62
C HIS A 118 14.23 -17.01 13.08
N GLY A 119 15.30 -17.25 13.83
CA GLY A 119 15.43 -16.79 15.21
C GLY A 119 15.38 -15.26 15.33
N ALA A 120 16.11 -14.56 14.49
CA ALA A 120 16.07 -13.08 14.46
C ALA A 120 14.68 -12.53 14.12
N ARG A 121 14.01 -13.09 13.12
CA ARG A 121 12.65 -12.69 12.75
C ARG A 121 11.67 -12.93 13.91
N SER A 122 11.69 -14.11 14.49
CA SER A 122 10.84 -14.48 15.62
C SER A 122 11.06 -13.56 16.81
N TYR A 123 12.31 -13.22 17.11
CA TYR A 123 12.64 -12.27 18.18
C TYR A 123 11.98 -10.90 17.97
N PHE A 124 12.11 -10.30 16.78
CA PHE A 124 11.52 -8.98 16.52
C PHE A 124 10.00 -9.02 16.46
N VAL A 125 9.40 -10.08 15.91
CA VAL A 125 7.95 -10.23 15.91
C VAL A 125 7.41 -10.37 17.35
N ASN A 126 8.08 -11.19 18.20
CA ASN A 126 7.69 -11.34 19.60
C ASN A 126 7.88 -10.05 20.40
N LEU A 127 8.92 -9.26 20.09
CA LEU A 127 9.08 -7.94 20.69
C LEU A 127 7.83 -7.08 20.50
N HIS A 128 7.25 -7.06 19.29
CA HIS A 128 6.03 -6.31 18.99
C HIS A 128 4.77 -6.98 19.53
N ARG A 129 4.70 -8.33 19.53
CA ARG A 129 3.54 -9.07 20.05
C ARG A 129 3.41 -9.02 21.56
N GLU A 130 4.51 -9.17 22.29
CA GLU A 130 4.51 -9.53 23.71
C GLU A 130 5.05 -8.40 24.61
N ASN A 131 6.05 -7.66 24.14
CA ASN A 131 6.70 -6.63 24.96
C ASN A 131 6.14 -5.24 24.69
N LEU A 132 6.10 -4.82 23.43
CA LEU A 132 5.63 -3.49 23.04
C LEU A 132 4.10 -3.46 22.88
N ASN A 133 3.46 -4.59 22.64
CA ASN A 133 2.02 -4.74 22.38
C ASN A 133 1.53 -3.79 21.27
N ASP A 134 2.36 -3.58 20.24
CA ASP A 134 2.09 -2.67 19.12
C ASP A 134 2.11 -3.38 17.75
N ALA A 135 1.99 -4.71 17.73
CA ALA A 135 2.13 -5.53 16.52
C ALA A 135 1.24 -5.07 15.37
N GLU A 136 -0.01 -4.69 15.63
CA GLU A 136 -0.91 -4.19 14.59
C GLU A 136 -0.38 -2.89 13.97
N HIS A 137 0.00 -1.90 14.77
CA HIS A 137 0.60 -0.66 14.30
C HIS A 137 1.92 -0.89 13.57
N TRP A 138 2.74 -1.82 14.08
CA TRP A 138 3.98 -2.19 13.42
C TRP A 138 3.74 -2.77 12.02
N MET A 139 2.75 -3.67 11.86
CA MET A 139 2.37 -4.21 10.56
C MET A 139 1.82 -3.14 9.62
N GLN A 140 0.98 -2.21 10.11
CA GLN A 140 0.48 -1.09 9.34
C GLN A 140 1.60 -0.17 8.84
N LYS A 141 2.67 0.06 9.62
CA LYS A 141 3.87 0.81 9.18
C LYS A 141 4.52 0.15 7.96
N GLN A 142 4.55 -1.19 7.87
CA GLN A 142 5.07 -1.89 6.70
C GLN A 142 4.18 -1.67 5.47
N VAL A 143 2.86 -1.62 5.65
CA VAL A 143 1.91 -1.27 4.59
C VAL A 143 2.14 0.15 4.10
N TYR A 144 2.42 1.13 4.98
CA TYR A 144 2.72 2.50 4.58
C TYR A 144 4.04 2.65 3.83
N LEU A 145 5.07 1.85 4.12
CA LEU A 145 6.27 1.74 3.28
C LEU A 145 5.90 1.33 1.85
N ASN A 146 4.99 0.37 1.73
CA ASN A 146 4.51 -0.13 0.46
C ASN A 146 3.69 0.93 -0.29
N VAL A 147 2.80 1.66 0.40
CA VAL A 147 2.06 2.80 -0.18
C VAL A 147 3.03 3.85 -0.72
N GLY A 148 4.07 4.20 0.03
CA GLY A 148 5.11 5.12 -0.42
C GLY A 148 5.80 4.65 -1.69
N THR A 149 6.13 3.36 -1.77
CA THR A 149 6.72 2.71 -2.95
C THR A 149 5.78 2.81 -4.16
N LEU A 150 4.47 2.49 -3.98
CA LEU A 150 3.49 2.60 -5.04
C LEU A 150 3.35 4.03 -5.57
N LEU A 151 3.20 5.01 -4.69
CA LEU A 151 2.98 6.41 -5.09
C LEU A 151 4.14 6.97 -5.88
N LEU A 152 5.37 6.63 -5.50
CA LEU A 152 6.57 7.08 -6.20
C LEU A 152 6.76 6.35 -7.52
N GLY A 153 6.55 5.03 -7.54
CA GLY A 153 6.65 4.23 -8.74
C GLY A 153 5.58 4.57 -9.77
N ALA A 154 4.33 4.74 -9.35
CA ALA A 154 3.24 5.20 -10.23
C ALA A 154 3.62 6.53 -10.92
N ALA A 155 4.11 7.49 -10.14
CA ALA A 155 4.55 8.78 -10.69
C ALA A 155 5.71 8.63 -11.70
N ALA A 156 6.69 7.77 -11.42
CA ALA A 156 7.80 7.50 -12.35
C ALA A 156 7.30 6.87 -13.67
N MET A 157 6.17 6.15 -13.63
CA MET A 157 5.48 5.55 -14.77
C MET A 157 4.47 6.49 -15.45
N GLY A 158 4.34 7.75 -14.98
CA GLY A 158 3.36 8.72 -15.51
C GLY A 158 1.93 8.40 -15.12
N ILE A 159 1.72 7.69 -14.02
CA ILE A 159 0.41 7.32 -13.47
C ILE A 159 0.10 8.21 -12.28
N ASP A 160 -1.09 8.79 -12.29
CA ASP A 160 -1.60 9.60 -11.20
C ASP A 160 -2.23 8.73 -10.11
N ALA A 161 -2.09 9.16 -8.85
CA ALA A 161 -2.58 8.42 -7.69
C ALA A 161 -2.96 9.34 -6.53
N VAL A 162 -3.83 8.84 -5.66
CA VAL A 162 -4.13 9.49 -4.39
C VAL A 162 -4.30 8.43 -3.29
N PRO A 163 -3.57 8.50 -2.17
CA PRO A 163 -3.86 7.68 -1.01
C PRO A 163 -5.06 8.26 -0.26
N ILE A 164 -6.01 7.40 0.11
CA ILE A 164 -7.23 7.73 0.83
C ILE A 164 -7.27 6.96 2.13
N GLU A 165 -7.28 7.68 3.25
CA GLU A 165 -7.56 7.16 4.59
C GLU A 165 -9.00 7.46 5.03
N GLY A 166 -9.67 8.42 4.35
CA GLY A 166 -11.04 8.81 4.61
C GLY A 166 -12.04 7.83 4.01
N PHE A 167 -12.24 6.69 4.66
CA PHE A 167 -13.26 5.68 4.34
C PHE A 167 -13.68 4.93 5.62
N ASP A 168 -14.80 4.23 5.56
CA ASP A 168 -15.25 3.35 6.63
C ASP A 168 -14.58 1.97 6.49
N ALA A 169 -13.59 1.72 7.35
CA ALA A 169 -12.83 0.47 7.31
C ALA A 169 -13.70 -0.74 7.68
N GLN A 170 -14.70 -0.59 8.56
CA GLN A 170 -15.58 -1.69 8.93
C GLN A 170 -16.41 -2.12 7.71
N VAL A 171 -17.04 -1.18 7.02
CA VAL A 171 -17.81 -1.46 5.80
C VAL A 171 -16.95 -2.15 4.74
N LEU A 172 -15.70 -1.69 4.56
CA LEU A 172 -14.81 -2.29 3.56
C LEU A 172 -14.36 -3.70 3.97
N ASN A 173 -14.06 -3.91 5.24
CA ASN A 173 -13.67 -5.21 5.76
C ASN A 173 -14.81 -6.23 5.64
N GLU A 174 -16.05 -5.84 5.96
CA GLU A 174 -17.24 -6.68 5.82
C GLU A 174 -17.51 -7.01 4.33
N GLU A 175 -17.45 -6.03 3.43
CA GLU A 175 -17.69 -6.21 1.99
C GLU A 175 -16.77 -7.27 1.37
N PHE A 176 -15.52 -7.37 1.82
CA PHE A 176 -14.52 -8.29 1.28
C PHE A 176 -14.19 -9.47 2.21
N GLY A 177 -14.85 -9.58 3.37
CA GLY A 177 -14.60 -10.62 4.37
C GLY A 177 -13.14 -10.61 4.84
N LEU A 178 -12.59 -9.42 5.08
CA LEU A 178 -11.16 -9.26 5.38
C LEU A 178 -10.83 -9.75 6.78
N THR A 179 -11.64 -9.42 7.77
CA THR A 179 -11.42 -9.79 9.17
C THR A 179 -11.35 -11.31 9.34
N GLU A 180 -12.24 -12.06 8.67
CA GLU A 180 -12.27 -13.53 8.69
C GLU A 180 -11.02 -14.14 8.03
N LYS A 181 -10.41 -13.40 7.10
CA LYS A 181 -9.16 -13.79 6.44
C LYS A 181 -7.91 -13.33 7.21
N GLY A 182 -8.07 -12.68 8.36
CA GLY A 182 -6.99 -12.16 9.18
C GLY A 182 -6.36 -10.87 8.67
N PHE A 183 -7.16 -10.00 8.02
CA PHE A 183 -6.72 -8.71 7.49
C PHE A 183 -7.66 -7.58 7.89
N ASN A 184 -7.12 -6.36 7.93
CA ASN A 184 -7.87 -5.10 7.99
C ASN A 184 -7.42 -4.19 6.85
N SER A 185 -8.37 -3.46 6.26
CA SER A 185 -8.08 -2.43 5.27
C SER A 185 -7.42 -1.21 5.93
N VAL A 186 -6.41 -0.63 5.26
CA VAL A 186 -5.59 0.47 5.80
C VAL A 186 -5.66 1.71 4.91
N VAL A 187 -5.48 1.55 3.60
CA VAL A 187 -5.46 2.67 2.64
C VAL A 187 -6.11 2.21 1.33
N ILE A 188 -6.89 3.09 0.72
CA ILE A 188 -7.38 2.92 -0.65
C ILE A 188 -6.54 3.82 -1.57
N VAL A 189 -6.03 3.30 -2.67
CA VAL A 189 -5.27 4.07 -3.66
C VAL A 189 -5.90 3.94 -5.04
N PRO A 190 -6.74 4.91 -5.46
CA PRO A 190 -7.11 5.09 -6.86
C PRO A 190 -5.91 5.43 -7.73
N LEU A 191 -5.85 4.84 -8.92
CA LEU A 191 -4.78 4.91 -9.91
C LEU A 191 -5.37 5.19 -11.29
N GLY A 192 -4.77 6.10 -12.04
CA GLY A 192 -5.26 6.45 -13.37
C GLY A 192 -4.55 7.67 -13.94
N PHE A 193 -5.31 8.51 -14.60
CA PHE A 193 -4.83 9.78 -15.18
C PHE A 193 -5.78 10.88 -14.74
N HIS A 194 -5.25 12.04 -14.38
CA HIS A 194 -6.08 13.17 -13.98
C HIS A 194 -6.94 13.69 -15.14
N SER A 195 -8.09 14.23 -14.81
CA SER A 195 -8.94 14.98 -15.73
C SER A 195 -8.52 16.46 -15.79
N GLU A 196 -8.98 17.20 -16.81
CA GLU A 196 -8.77 18.65 -16.92
C GLU A 196 -9.38 19.42 -15.75
N ASP A 197 -10.41 18.86 -15.12
CA ASP A 197 -11.12 19.43 -13.96
C ASP A 197 -10.36 19.20 -12.64
N ASP A 198 -9.23 18.50 -12.63
CA ASP A 198 -8.45 18.34 -11.42
C ASP A 198 -7.78 19.65 -11.01
N PHE A 199 -8.46 20.35 -10.08
CA PHE A 199 -7.94 21.62 -9.57
C PHE A 199 -6.54 21.49 -8.94
N ASN A 200 -6.22 20.31 -8.36
CA ASN A 200 -4.98 20.10 -7.62
C ASN A 200 -3.77 19.93 -8.56
N ALA A 201 -4.00 19.56 -9.82
CA ALA A 201 -2.95 19.45 -10.85
C ALA A 201 -2.25 20.80 -11.12
N LYS A 202 -2.96 21.91 -10.90
CA LYS A 202 -2.48 23.26 -11.19
C LYS A 202 -1.87 23.96 -9.97
N LEU A 203 -1.93 23.35 -8.78
CA LEU A 203 -1.43 23.97 -7.56
C LEU A 203 0.05 23.60 -7.31
N PRO A 204 0.84 24.56 -6.81
CA PRO A 204 2.22 24.27 -6.45
C PRO A 204 2.28 23.28 -5.27
N LYS A 205 3.25 22.37 -5.33
CA LYS A 205 3.52 21.47 -4.20
C LYS A 205 4.11 22.27 -3.03
N SER A 206 3.56 22.04 -1.84
CA SER A 206 4.09 22.62 -0.61
C SER A 206 4.73 21.55 0.28
N ARG A 207 5.91 21.84 0.82
CA ARG A 207 6.62 21.06 1.85
C ARG A 207 7.35 22.02 2.77
N TRP A 208 7.63 21.56 3.96
CA TRP A 208 8.53 22.27 4.86
C TRP A 208 9.90 22.45 4.22
N PRO A 209 10.61 23.57 4.49
CA PRO A 209 11.96 23.77 3.99
C PRO A 209 12.92 22.74 4.63
N ALA A 210 14.04 22.46 3.94
CA ALA A 210 14.97 21.41 4.33
C ALA A 210 15.49 21.58 5.77
N GLU A 211 15.85 22.78 6.15
CA GLU A 211 16.35 23.13 7.48
C GLU A 211 15.34 22.88 8.63
N ALA A 212 14.05 22.81 8.31
CA ALA A 212 13.01 22.49 9.30
C ALA A 212 12.82 20.97 9.51
N VAL A 213 13.30 20.14 8.60
CA VAL A 213 13.07 18.68 8.61
C VAL A 213 14.36 17.86 8.67
N PHE A 214 15.52 18.47 8.47
CA PHE A 214 16.82 17.81 8.59
C PHE A 214 17.65 18.41 9.73
N THR A 215 18.31 17.54 10.45
CA THR A 215 19.42 17.88 11.34
C THR A 215 20.65 17.16 10.81
N GLU A 216 21.66 17.91 10.41
CA GLU A 216 22.96 17.37 9.99
C GLU A 216 23.91 17.37 11.19
N LEU A 217 24.63 16.25 11.44
CA LEU A 217 25.54 16.04 12.57
C LEU A 217 26.98 15.96 12.09
#